data_e2620dbc51bdab624605d9b21e98be9e
#
_entry.id   e2620dbc51bdab624605d9b21e98be9e
#
_cell.length_a   1.000
_cell.length_b   1.000
_cell.length_c   1.000
_cell.angle_alpha   90.00
_cell.angle_beta   90.00
_cell.angle_gamma   90.00
#
_symmetry.space_group_name_H-M   'P 1'
#
loop_
_entity.id
_entity.type
_entity.pdbx_description
1 polymer ?
#
loop_
_entity_poly.entity_id
_entity_poly.type
_entity_poly.pdbx_seq_one_letter_code
_entity_poly.pdbx_strand_id
1 'polypeptide(L)'
;EAPGYTLLDFFADSVRIREKPLGHAARTRHTVCLEGDPQILALPCDPPPAAPDYEGRMEYVLQDSAMVLTGAGCCGDMLYYGNSQGVLRAYDTRRGREVWRHRFPDALYTTPLCTDGLVIVGAASGGIWAFDARTGRRRWHLPTATAVVGDGLVDRSSLYIGLGVGSVGRIDLRSGKLLWRYDYGQGQAQGRPTLADGKLVFGAWDRQLYCLDAATGRCLWKWNNGRPGVFLSPGHVVPRIAGGKVFIVAPDRAVTCLDLATGRQLWRDNSRKARETTGLGGDGRQFYYKTMDGELAAVDTSADAYRETWCTDLGWGYEYNSCPACVRDGVVYVAGRLGQVAAVREDGTLLWSVKCCNSAGNDFRQAPDGSLWVTFAEGKLFRIP
;
A
#
# COMPACT_ATOMS: atom_id res chain seq x y z
N GLU A 1 33.60 9.80 6.51
CA GLU A 1 33.30 9.74 7.95
C GLU A 1 33.22 8.27 8.38
N ALA A 2 33.74 7.94 9.56
CA ALA A 2 33.68 6.58 10.09
C ALA A 2 32.22 6.23 10.41
N PRO A 3 31.74 5.03 10.08
CA PRO A 3 30.40 4.61 10.44
C PRO A 3 30.23 4.66 11.96
N GLY A 4 29.05 5.09 12.40
CA GLY A 4 28.74 5.25 13.81
C GLY A 4 27.24 5.45 14.03
N TYR A 5 26.86 5.74 15.27
CA TYR A 5 25.47 6.03 15.63
C TYR A 5 25.41 7.17 16.65
N THR A 6 24.24 7.79 16.72
CA THR A 6 23.93 8.86 17.66
C THR A 6 23.26 8.26 18.90
N LEU A 7 23.72 8.69 20.07
CA LEU A 7 23.12 8.36 21.36
C LEU A 7 22.41 9.61 21.89
N LEU A 8 21.22 9.44 22.42
CA LEU A 8 20.47 10.48 23.11
C LEU A 8 20.32 10.07 24.58
N ASP A 9 20.92 10.83 25.47
CA ASP A 9 20.74 10.66 26.92
C ASP A 9 19.74 11.71 27.40
N PHE A 10 18.65 11.28 27.99
CA PHE A 10 17.60 12.13 28.52
C PHE A 10 17.83 12.36 30.02
N PHE A 11 17.86 13.61 30.43
CA PHE A 11 17.89 14.07 31.80
C PHE A 11 16.62 14.86 32.11
N ALA A 12 16.38 15.16 33.37
CA ALA A 12 15.18 15.90 33.77
C ALA A 12 15.11 17.32 33.17
N ASP A 13 16.24 17.93 32.89
CA ASP A 13 16.39 19.31 32.44
C ASP A 13 17.06 19.45 31.07
N SER A 14 17.53 18.35 30.48
CA SER A 14 18.31 18.41 29.24
C SER A 14 18.30 17.11 28.45
N VAL A 15 18.66 17.22 27.18
CA VAL A 15 18.98 16.09 26.31
C VAL A 15 20.40 16.23 25.82
N ARG A 16 21.24 15.22 26.09
CA ARG A 16 22.59 15.16 25.58
C ARG A 16 22.71 14.33 24.33
N ILE A 17 23.20 14.93 23.27
CA ILE A 17 23.42 14.29 21.97
C ILE A 17 24.89 13.88 21.89
N ARG A 18 25.14 12.57 21.76
CA ARG A 18 26.51 12.02 21.63
C ARG A 18 26.66 11.27 20.34
N GLU A 19 27.80 11.40 19.67
CA GLU A 19 28.22 10.53 18.58
C GLU A 19 29.10 9.41 19.13
N LYS A 20 28.84 8.21 18.63
CA LYS A 20 29.67 7.04 18.90
C LYS A 20 30.13 6.40 17.59
N PRO A 21 31.29 6.76 17.05
CA PRO A 21 31.89 6.04 15.94
C PRO A 21 32.16 4.58 16.34
N LEU A 22 32.04 3.64 15.39
CA LEU A 22 32.32 2.22 15.64
C LEU A 22 33.76 2.04 16.10
N GLY A 23 33.96 1.31 17.20
CA GLY A 23 35.30 1.05 17.78
C GLY A 23 35.87 2.19 18.64
N HIS A 24 35.13 3.31 18.81
CA HIS A 24 35.62 4.48 19.61
C HIS A 24 34.68 4.79 20.77
N ALA A 25 35.16 5.56 21.74
CA ALA A 25 34.32 6.07 22.82
C ALA A 25 33.29 7.09 22.30
N ALA A 26 32.14 7.13 22.95
CA ALA A 26 31.12 8.14 22.62
C ALA A 26 31.60 9.53 23.08
N ARG A 27 31.37 10.56 22.27
CA ARG A 27 31.66 11.95 22.57
C ARG A 27 30.40 12.81 22.49
N THR A 28 30.23 13.72 23.42
CA THR A 28 29.14 14.69 23.41
C THR A 28 29.33 15.67 22.26
N ARG A 29 28.31 15.82 21.43
CA ARG A 29 28.27 16.83 20.37
C ARG A 29 27.49 18.05 20.79
N HIS A 30 26.39 17.84 21.48
CA HIS A 30 25.51 18.92 21.89
C HIS A 30 24.76 18.54 23.17
N THR A 31 24.38 19.53 23.95
CA THR A 31 23.46 19.39 25.08
C THR A 31 22.38 20.44 24.91
N VAL A 32 21.13 19.99 24.86
CA VAL A 32 19.94 20.84 24.72
C VAL A 32 19.30 20.94 26.09
N CYS A 33 19.22 22.15 26.65
CA CYS A 33 18.51 22.39 27.90
C CYS A 33 17.01 22.49 27.61
N LEU A 34 16.17 21.78 28.35
CA LEU A 34 14.73 21.75 28.15
C LEU A 34 14.00 22.96 28.72
N GLU A 35 14.60 23.61 29.74
CA GLU A 35 14.06 24.82 30.35
C GLU A 35 14.88 26.06 29.96
N GLY A 36 14.16 27.08 29.49
CA GLY A 36 14.75 28.40 29.22
C GLY A 36 15.66 28.50 27.99
N ASP A 37 15.79 27.46 27.17
CA ASP A 37 16.53 27.54 25.91
C ASP A 37 15.69 28.27 24.86
N PRO A 38 16.10 29.49 24.44
CA PRO A 38 15.34 30.25 23.44
C PRO A 38 15.20 29.52 22.10
N GLN A 39 16.12 28.62 21.75
CA GLN A 39 16.05 27.85 20.51
C GLN A 39 14.97 26.77 20.55
N ILE A 40 14.74 26.15 21.72
CA ILE A 40 13.66 25.19 21.91
C ILE A 40 12.32 25.90 21.96
N LEU A 41 12.23 27.05 22.63
CA LEU A 41 11.01 27.85 22.71
C LEU A 41 10.63 28.50 21.37
N ALA A 42 11.60 28.69 20.48
CA ALA A 42 11.39 29.26 19.14
C ALA A 42 11.12 28.21 18.05
N LEU A 43 11.29 26.92 18.33
CA LEU A 43 10.89 25.88 17.37
C LEU A 43 9.36 25.90 17.28
N PRO A 44 8.80 26.05 16.07
CA PRO A 44 7.36 25.91 15.90
C PRO A 44 7.00 24.48 16.32
N CYS A 45 6.31 24.37 17.45
CA CYS A 45 5.66 23.10 17.79
C CYS A 45 4.59 22.87 16.74
N ASP A 46 4.61 21.70 16.11
CA ASP A 46 3.45 21.27 15.34
C ASP A 46 2.23 21.38 16.27
N PRO A 47 1.13 21.94 15.79
CA PRO A 47 -0.09 21.97 16.59
C PRO A 47 -0.42 20.55 17.03
N PRO A 48 -0.97 20.34 18.22
CA PRO A 48 -1.40 19.02 18.66
C PRO A 48 -2.29 18.41 17.57
N PRO A 49 -2.16 17.11 17.30
CA PRO A 49 -2.95 16.47 16.25
C PRO A 49 -4.43 16.75 16.50
N ALA A 50 -5.15 17.19 15.47
CA ALA A 50 -6.57 17.46 15.54
C ALA A 50 -7.32 16.24 16.09
N ALA A 51 -8.34 16.45 16.87
CA ALA A 51 -9.21 15.39 17.36
C ALA A 51 -9.86 14.64 16.16
N PRO A 52 -10.14 13.34 16.29
CA PRO A 52 -10.91 12.62 15.27
C PRO A 52 -12.29 13.26 15.05
N ASP A 53 -12.70 13.39 13.77
CA ASP A 53 -13.95 14.05 13.36
C ASP A 53 -14.73 13.25 12.29
N TYR A 54 -14.54 11.94 12.26
CA TYR A 54 -15.07 11.03 11.23
C TYR A 54 -16.56 10.67 11.40
N GLU A 55 -17.21 11.04 12.50
CA GLU A 55 -18.59 10.68 12.81
C GLU A 55 -19.56 11.12 11.70
N GLY A 56 -20.50 10.23 11.36
CA GLY A 56 -21.46 10.45 10.27
C GLY A 56 -20.90 10.23 8.86
N ARG A 57 -19.59 9.93 8.72
CA ARG A 57 -18.93 9.60 7.44
C ARG A 57 -18.36 8.19 7.43
N MET A 58 -17.84 7.77 8.56
CA MET A 58 -17.18 6.49 8.74
C MET A 58 -17.59 5.86 10.07
N GLU A 59 -17.55 4.53 10.13
CA GLU A 59 -17.82 3.75 11.32
C GLU A 59 -16.51 3.17 11.84
N TYR A 60 -16.18 3.47 13.10
CA TYR A 60 -15.10 2.75 13.79
C TYR A 60 -15.57 1.33 14.12
N VAL A 61 -14.78 0.33 13.76
CA VAL A 61 -15.17 -1.08 13.93
C VAL A 61 -14.37 -1.75 15.03
N LEU A 62 -13.05 -1.67 14.96
CA LEU A 62 -12.17 -2.28 15.95
C LEU A 62 -10.77 -1.66 15.93
N GLN A 63 -10.02 -1.93 16.99
CA GLN A 63 -8.58 -1.71 17.07
C GLN A 63 -7.89 -3.02 17.48
N ASP A 64 -6.90 -3.45 16.69
CA ASP A 64 -5.98 -4.51 17.09
C ASP A 64 -4.95 -3.96 18.09
N SER A 65 -4.47 -4.80 18.98
CA SER A 65 -3.39 -4.44 19.93
C SER A 65 -2.00 -4.32 19.28
N ALA A 66 -1.88 -4.74 18.02
CA ALA A 66 -0.67 -4.67 17.23
C ALA A 66 -0.91 -3.85 15.95
N MET A 67 0.16 -3.41 15.31
CA MET A 67 0.08 -2.67 14.05
C MET A 67 -0.54 -3.54 12.95
N VAL A 68 -1.45 -2.97 12.17
CA VAL A 68 -1.95 -3.54 10.91
C VAL A 68 -1.31 -2.75 9.78
N LEU A 69 -0.53 -3.43 8.93
CA LEU A 69 0.29 -2.80 7.89
C LEU A 69 -0.20 -3.12 6.47
N THR A 70 -1.39 -3.72 6.37
CA THR A 70 -2.00 -4.18 5.12
C THR A 70 -3.48 -3.82 5.09
N GLY A 71 -4.10 -3.99 3.94
CA GLY A 71 -5.56 -3.96 3.83
C GLY A 71 -6.22 -5.13 4.53
N ALA A 72 -7.54 -5.16 4.50
CA ALA A 72 -8.35 -6.27 5.01
C ALA A 72 -9.10 -6.96 3.87
N GLY A 73 -9.18 -8.29 3.90
CA GLY A 73 -10.04 -9.07 3.02
C GLY A 73 -11.47 -9.11 3.54
N CYS A 74 -12.46 -8.99 2.67
CA CYS A 74 -13.87 -8.99 3.04
C CYS A 74 -14.64 -10.10 2.29
N CYS A 75 -15.46 -10.87 3.01
CA CYS A 75 -16.36 -11.87 2.44
C CYS A 75 -17.68 -11.89 3.24
N GLY A 76 -18.74 -11.33 2.68
CA GLY A 76 -19.98 -11.14 3.43
C GLY A 76 -19.72 -10.35 4.73
N ASP A 77 -20.23 -10.83 5.85
CA ASP A 77 -20.04 -10.21 7.17
C ASP A 77 -18.65 -10.50 7.79
N MET A 78 -17.77 -11.19 7.08
CA MET A 78 -16.46 -11.57 7.58
C MET A 78 -15.36 -10.66 7.09
N LEU A 79 -14.54 -10.18 8.01
CA LEU A 79 -13.34 -9.38 7.80
C LEU A 79 -12.09 -10.19 8.18
N TYR A 80 -11.09 -10.20 7.30
CA TYR A 80 -9.82 -10.88 7.53
C TYR A 80 -8.67 -9.90 7.45
N TYR A 81 -7.82 -9.86 8.47
CA TYR A 81 -6.65 -9.00 8.49
C TYR A 81 -5.48 -9.64 9.22
N GLY A 82 -4.28 -9.25 8.82
CA GLY A 82 -3.03 -9.65 9.45
C GLY A 82 -2.40 -8.51 10.24
N ASN A 83 -1.60 -8.84 11.24
CA ASN A 83 -0.91 -7.82 12.03
C ASN A 83 0.62 -8.06 12.12
N SER A 84 1.33 -7.09 12.69
CA SER A 84 2.78 -7.10 12.85
C SER A 84 3.31 -8.19 13.81
N GLN A 85 2.44 -8.81 14.59
CA GLN A 85 2.79 -9.95 15.46
C GLN A 85 2.51 -11.30 14.81
N GLY A 86 2.20 -11.33 13.51
CA GLY A 86 1.96 -12.56 12.76
C GLY A 86 0.60 -13.21 13.04
N VAL A 87 -0.38 -12.46 13.51
CA VAL A 87 -1.72 -13.00 13.75
C VAL A 87 -2.63 -12.66 12.57
N LEU A 88 -3.11 -13.68 11.86
CA LEU A 88 -4.23 -13.59 10.94
C LEU A 88 -5.52 -13.78 11.73
N ARG A 89 -6.44 -12.84 11.63
CA ARG A 89 -7.73 -12.86 12.31
C ARG A 89 -8.89 -12.92 11.33
N ALA A 90 -9.93 -13.65 11.71
CA ALA A 90 -11.24 -13.59 11.10
C ALA A 90 -12.24 -12.99 12.11
N TYR A 91 -12.84 -11.89 11.72
CA TYR A 91 -13.74 -11.10 12.55
C TYR A 91 -15.13 -11.03 11.91
N ASP A 92 -16.15 -11.40 12.67
CA ASP A 92 -17.55 -11.26 12.26
C ASP A 92 -18.01 -9.83 12.61
N THR A 93 -18.17 -9.00 11.59
CA THR A 93 -18.52 -7.57 11.74
C THR A 93 -19.93 -7.38 12.24
N ARG A 94 -20.85 -8.31 11.92
CA ARG A 94 -22.24 -8.27 12.38
C ARG A 94 -22.38 -8.62 13.85
N ARG A 95 -21.57 -9.59 14.33
CA ARG A 95 -21.58 -10.02 15.74
C ARG A 95 -20.56 -9.27 16.60
N GLY A 96 -19.70 -8.47 15.99
CA GLY A 96 -18.68 -7.71 16.70
C GLY A 96 -17.63 -8.57 17.42
N ARG A 97 -17.27 -9.75 16.89
CA ARG A 97 -16.34 -10.68 17.55
C ARG A 97 -15.43 -11.42 16.60
N GLU A 98 -14.26 -11.80 17.14
CA GLU A 98 -13.36 -12.72 16.45
C GLU A 98 -14.00 -14.12 16.40
N VAL A 99 -13.88 -14.78 15.22
CA VAL A 99 -14.39 -16.13 14.97
C VAL A 99 -13.28 -17.16 15.07
N TRP A 100 -12.14 -16.86 14.42
CA TRP A 100 -10.94 -17.67 14.49
C TRP A 100 -9.68 -16.81 14.26
N ARG A 101 -8.54 -17.35 14.69
CA ARG A 101 -7.22 -16.78 14.41
C ARG A 101 -6.22 -17.86 14.06
N HIS A 102 -5.19 -17.46 13.31
CA HIS A 102 -4.01 -18.27 13.06
C HIS A 102 -2.75 -17.46 13.37
N ARG A 103 -1.73 -18.09 13.97
CA ARG A 103 -0.48 -17.42 14.33
C ARG A 103 0.66 -17.93 13.46
N PHE A 104 1.36 -17.00 12.84
CA PHE A 104 2.60 -17.21 12.11
C PHE A 104 3.81 -16.82 12.98
N PRO A 105 5.01 -17.35 12.69
CA PRO A 105 6.23 -16.96 13.38
C PRO A 105 6.59 -15.49 13.25
N ASP A 106 6.30 -14.88 12.07
CA ASP A 106 6.66 -13.52 11.71
C ASP A 106 5.44 -12.70 11.28
N ALA A 107 5.64 -11.39 11.17
CA ALA A 107 4.63 -10.42 10.75
C ALA A 107 3.96 -10.78 9.41
N LEU A 108 2.74 -10.29 9.21
CA LEU A 108 1.99 -10.39 7.97
C LEU A 108 2.00 -9.03 7.26
N TYR A 109 2.54 -9.01 6.04
CA TYR A 109 2.66 -7.83 5.19
C TYR A 109 1.86 -7.94 3.88
N THR A 110 1.06 -8.98 3.74
CA THR A 110 0.17 -9.16 2.59
C THR A 110 -1.27 -8.95 3.02
N THR A 111 -2.04 -8.24 2.21
CA THR A 111 -3.49 -8.13 2.42
C THR A 111 -4.12 -9.51 2.24
N PRO A 112 -4.85 -10.04 3.22
CA PRO A 112 -5.57 -11.30 3.06
C PRO A 112 -6.57 -11.20 1.90
N LEU A 113 -6.53 -12.16 1.00
CA LEU A 113 -7.46 -12.26 -0.12
C LEU A 113 -8.57 -13.25 0.24
N CYS A 114 -9.82 -12.80 0.16
CA CYS A 114 -10.97 -13.68 0.37
C CYS A 114 -11.67 -13.97 -0.95
N THR A 115 -11.77 -15.25 -1.30
CA THR A 115 -12.40 -15.72 -2.54
C THR A 115 -12.80 -17.19 -2.43
N ASP A 116 -13.91 -17.60 -3.02
CA ASP A 116 -14.38 -18.99 -3.10
C ASP A 116 -14.32 -19.78 -1.78
N GLY A 117 -14.65 -19.10 -0.67
CA GLY A 117 -14.60 -19.71 0.67
C GLY A 117 -13.18 -19.90 1.22
N LEU A 118 -12.17 -19.33 0.60
CA LEU A 118 -10.78 -19.32 1.03
C LEU A 118 -10.34 -17.94 1.51
N VAL A 119 -9.46 -17.93 2.51
CA VAL A 119 -8.64 -16.78 2.88
C VAL A 119 -7.20 -17.11 2.58
N ILE A 120 -6.56 -16.30 1.74
CA ILE A 120 -5.19 -16.54 1.27
C ILE A 120 -4.29 -15.42 1.75
N VAL A 121 -3.12 -15.78 2.28
CA VAL A 121 -2.14 -14.84 2.82
C VAL A 121 -0.73 -15.31 2.53
N GLY A 122 0.16 -14.37 2.22
CA GLY A 122 1.60 -14.60 2.22
C GLY A 122 2.18 -14.28 3.59
N ALA A 123 3.20 -14.99 4.02
CA ALA A 123 3.84 -14.78 5.32
C ALA A 123 5.29 -14.29 5.19
N ALA A 124 5.74 -13.43 6.09
CA ALA A 124 7.13 -12.99 6.14
C ALA A 124 8.09 -14.14 6.52
N SER A 125 7.61 -15.15 7.23
CA SER A 125 8.34 -16.42 7.45
C SER A 125 8.49 -17.30 6.21
N GLY A 126 7.94 -16.87 5.08
CA GLY A 126 7.88 -17.63 3.83
C GLY A 126 6.57 -18.41 3.68
N GLY A 127 6.24 -18.67 2.42
CA GLY A 127 5.06 -19.44 2.03
C GLY A 127 3.80 -18.63 1.82
N ILE A 128 2.92 -19.21 1.01
CA ILE A 128 1.58 -18.73 0.74
C ILE A 128 0.60 -19.76 1.30
N TRP A 129 -0.33 -19.30 2.09
CA TRP A 129 -1.22 -20.13 2.88
C TRP A 129 -2.67 -19.86 2.51
N ALA A 130 -3.45 -20.90 2.39
CA ALA A 130 -4.91 -20.78 2.25
C ALA A 130 -5.63 -21.51 3.38
N PHE A 131 -6.62 -20.82 3.89
CA PHE A 131 -7.48 -21.32 4.98
C PHE A 131 -8.93 -21.32 4.50
N ASP A 132 -9.70 -22.25 5.04
CA ASP A 132 -11.15 -22.20 4.94
C ASP A 132 -11.65 -20.93 5.64
N ALA A 133 -12.36 -20.08 4.92
CA ALA A 133 -12.78 -18.76 5.40
C ALA A 133 -13.65 -18.85 6.67
N ARG A 134 -14.52 -19.84 6.76
CA ARG A 134 -15.47 -20.01 7.87
C ARG A 134 -14.82 -20.61 9.11
N THR A 135 -13.91 -21.60 8.93
CA THR A 135 -13.41 -22.43 10.03
C THR A 135 -11.96 -22.15 10.42
N GLY A 136 -11.19 -21.44 9.58
CA GLY A 136 -9.76 -21.22 9.78
C GLY A 136 -8.89 -22.48 9.58
N ARG A 137 -9.47 -23.62 9.11
CA ARG A 137 -8.69 -24.82 8.81
C ARG A 137 -7.83 -24.58 7.58
N ARG A 138 -6.54 -24.93 7.65
CA ARG A 138 -5.62 -24.86 6.50
C ARG A 138 -6.11 -25.79 5.39
N ARG A 139 -6.26 -25.23 4.18
CA ARG A 139 -6.64 -25.93 2.96
C ARG A 139 -5.42 -26.37 2.17
N TRP A 140 -4.48 -25.44 1.96
CA TRP A 140 -3.21 -25.73 1.32
C TRP A 140 -2.11 -24.76 1.80
N HIS A 141 -0.86 -25.10 1.49
CA HIS A 141 0.33 -24.28 1.72
C HIS A 141 1.32 -24.49 0.58
N LEU A 142 1.77 -23.41 -0.02
CA LEU A 142 2.86 -23.39 -0.99
C LEU A 142 4.09 -22.76 -0.31
N PRO A 143 5.15 -23.54 -0.03
CA PRO A 143 6.36 -23.00 0.57
C PRO A 143 7.10 -22.09 -0.41
N THR A 144 7.71 -21.02 0.09
CA THR A 144 8.62 -20.14 -0.64
C THR A 144 9.96 -20.06 0.08
N ALA A 145 11.05 -19.82 -0.67
CA ALA A 145 12.39 -19.76 -0.10
C ALA A 145 12.63 -18.50 0.77
N THR A 146 11.87 -17.45 0.54
CA THR A 146 12.00 -16.16 1.22
C THR A 146 10.63 -15.57 1.55
N ALA A 147 10.62 -14.49 2.34
CA ALA A 147 9.42 -13.77 2.76
C ALA A 147 8.48 -13.41 1.58
N VAL A 148 7.19 -13.57 1.78
CA VAL A 148 6.15 -13.07 0.88
C VAL A 148 5.54 -11.83 1.53
N VAL A 149 5.79 -10.66 0.93
CA VAL A 149 5.39 -9.35 1.48
C VAL A 149 4.57 -8.52 0.50
N GLY A 150 4.36 -8.99 -0.72
CA GLY A 150 3.59 -8.32 -1.76
C GLY A 150 2.14 -8.78 -1.81
N ASP A 151 1.26 -7.87 -2.18
CA ASP A 151 -0.15 -8.20 -2.39
C ASP A 151 -0.34 -9.08 -3.64
N GLY A 152 -1.32 -9.96 -3.57
CA GLY A 152 -1.73 -10.79 -4.69
C GLY A 152 -2.92 -10.22 -5.45
N LEU A 153 -3.14 -10.77 -6.65
CA LEU A 153 -4.32 -10.55 -7.47
C LEU A 153 -5.01 -11.90 -7.72
N VAL A 154 -6.30 -11.95 -7.46
CA VAL A 154 -7.14 -13.09 -7.83
C VAL A 154 -7.88 -12.75 -9.14
N ASP A 155 -7.77 -13.63 -10.11
CA ASP A 155 -8.60 -13.62 -11.31
C ASP A 155 -9.13 -15.03 -11.58
N ARG A 156 -10.45 -15.18 -11.59
CA ARG A 156 -11.13 -16.48 -11.75
C ARG A 156 -10.57 -17.53 -10.78
N SER A 157 -9.98 -18.60 -11.27
CA SER A 157 -9.39 -19.70 -10.49
C SER A 157 -7.91 -19.53 -10.20
N SER A 158 -7.34 -18.36 -10.44
CA SER A 158 -5.90 -18.12 -10.35
C SER A 158 -5.54 -17.01 -9.37
N LEU A 159 -4.47 -17.23 -8.61
CA LEU A 159 -3.77 -16.23 -7.82
C LEU A 159 -2.46 -15.86 -8.51
N TYR A 160 -2.22 -14.58 -8.72
CA TYR A 160 -0.94 -14.01 -9.16
C TYR A 160 -0.31 -13.28 -7.99
N ILE A 161 0.90 -13.68 -7.59
CA ILE A 161 1.54 -13.14 -6.38
C ILE A 161 3.08 -13.29 -6.46
N GLY A 162 3.81 -12.41 -5.77
CA GLY A 162 5.23 -12.60 -5.53
C GLY A 162 5.51 -13.87 -4.74
N LEU A 163 6.48 -14.66 -5.19
CA LEU A 163 6.91 -15.91 -4.52
C LEU A 163 8.17 -15.68 -3.65
N GLY A 164 8.30 -14.48 -3.10
CA GLY A 164 9.46 -14.01 -2.38
C GLY A 164 10.37 -13.15 -3.26
N VAL A 165 11.66 -13.12 -2.92
CA VAL A 165 12.66 -12.31 -3.64
C VAL A 165 12.85 -12.83 -5.06
N GLY A 166 12.77 -11.94 -6.05
CA GLY A 166 13.14 -12.19 -7.43
C GLY A 166 12.21 -13.10 -8.23
N SER A 167 10.99 -13.38 -7.74
CA SER A 167 10.06 -14.22 -8.49
C SER A 167 8.60 -13.90 -8.26
N VAL A 168 7.78 -14.16 -9.28
CA VAL A 168 6.32 -14.07 -9.27
C VAL A 168 5.73 -15.34 -9.86
N GLY A 169 4.53 -15.73 -9.45
CA GLY A 169 3.90 -16.94 -9.97
C GLY A 169 2.39 -16.86 -10.09
N ARG A 170 1.86 -17.80 -10.85
CA ARG A 170 0.44 -18.12 -10.95
C ARG A 170 0.16 -19.42 -10.21
N ILE A 171 -0.82 -19.37 -9.31
CA ILE A 171 -1.20 -20.48 -8.45
C ILE A 171 -2.66 -20.82 -8.72
N ASP A 172 -2.99 -22.09 -8.82
CA ASP A 172 -4.37 -22.57 -8.82
C ASP A 172 -4.98 -22.39 -7.43
N LEU A 173 -6.06 -21.62 -7.34
CA LEU A 173 -6.70 -21.27 -6.07
C LEU A 173 -7.19 -22.48 -5.28
N ARG A 174 -7.73 -23.49 -5.96
CA ARG A 174 -8.36 -24.63 -5.32
C ARG A 174 -7.34 -25.59 -4.70
N SER A 175 -6.25 -25.85 -5.42
CA SER A 175 -5.24 -26.83 -5.04
C SER A 175 -3.99 -26.25 -4.41
N GLY A 176 -3.74 -24.94 -4.58
CA GLY A 176 -2.47 -24.32 -4.20
C GLY A 176 -1.30 -24.70 -5.11
N LYS A 177 -1.56 -25.38 -6.24
CA LYS A 177 -0.53 -25.81 -7.18
C LYS A 177 0.02 -24.62 -7.96
N LEU A 178 1.34 -24.50 -7.99
CA LEU A 178 2.04 -23.55 -8.85
C LEU A 178 1.86 -23.95 -10.32
N LEU A 179 1.24 -23.07 -11.11
CA LEU A 179 0.98 -23.29 -12.55
C LEU A 179 2.15 -22.82 -13.40
N TRP A 180 2.73 -21.67 -13.07
CA TRP A 180 3.97 -21.17 -13.63
C TRP A 180 4.68 -20.25 -12.64
N ARG A 181 6.00 -20.09 -12.84
CA ARG A 181 6.89 -19.18 -12.13
C ARG A 181 7.72 -18.39 -13.14
N TYR A 182 7.88 -17.10 -12.89
CA TYR A 182 8.80 -16.23 -13.60
C TYR A 182 9.84 -15.70 -12.64
N ASP A 183 11.11 -15.99 -12.91
CA ASP A 183 12.25 -15.52 -12.13
C ASP A 183 12.85 -14.27 -12.79
N TYR A 184 12.96 -13.17 -12.05
CA TYR A 184 13.51 -11.90 -12.51
C TYR A 184 14.80 -11.51 -11.73
N GLY A 185 15.19 -12.29 -10.77
CA GLY A 185 16.50 -12.27 -10.12
C GLY A 185 16.52 -11.62 -8.76
N GLN A 186 16.25 -10.31 -8.62
CA GLN A 186 16.43 -9.59 -7.37
C GLN A 186 15.19 -8.73 -7.02
N GLY A 187 15.12 -8.31 -5.75
CA GLY A 187 14.04 -7.48 -5.26
C GLY A 187 12.72 -8.22 -5.11
N GLN A 188 11.76 -7.58 -4.50
CA GLN A 188 10.42 -8.13 -4.30
C GLN A 188 9.40 -7.37 -5.15
N ALA A 189 8.39 -8.06 -5.65
CA ALA A 189 7.17 -7.46 -6.16
C ALA A 189 6.23 -7.24 -4.96
N GLN A 190 6.18 -6.02 -4.47
CA GLN A 190 5.44 -5.67 -3.25
C GLN A 190 4.06 -5.10 -3.57
N GLY A 191 3.96 -4.28 -4.61
CA GLY A 191 2.69 -3.74 -5.08
C GLY A 191 1.79 -4.83 -5.66
N ARG A 192 0.48 -4.65 -5.53
CA ARG A 192 -0.50 -5.55 -6.14
C ARG A 192 -0.37 -5.52 -7.68
N PRO A 193 -0.23 -6.66 -8.34
CA PRO A 193 -0.23 -6.73 -9.80
C PRO A 193 -1.59 -6.36 -10.38
N THR A 194 -1.62 -5.97 -11.64
CA THR A 194 -2.85 -5.67 -12.39
C THR A 194 -2.91 -6.51 -13.65
N LEU A 195 -4.10 -7.01 -13.98
CA LEU A 195 -4.35 -7.87 -15.13
C LEU A 195 -5.38 -7.22 -16.07
N ALA A 196 -5.03 -7.12 -17.34
CA ALA A 196 -5.93 -6.75 -18.42
C ALA A 196 -5.48 -7.40 -19.73
N ASP A 197 -6.39 -7.76 -20.59
CA ASP A 197 -6.13 -8.33 -21.93
C ASP A 197 -5.11 -9.49 -21.92
N GLY A 198 -5.20 -10.34 -20.88
CA GLY A 198 -4.27 -11.47 -20.71
C GLY A 198 -2.85 -11.07 -20.32
N LYS A 199 -2.60 -9.81 -19.97
CA LYS A 199 -1.31 -9.27 -19.58
C LYS A 199 -1.27 -8.94 -18.10
N LEU A 200 -0.31 -9.50 -17.37
CA LEU A 200 -0.04 -9.25 -15.96
C LEU A 200 1.05 -8.19 -15.84
N VAL A 201 0.73 -7.04 -15.25
CA VAL A 201 1.69 -5.94 -15.03
C VAL A 201 1.97 -5.79 -13.54
N PHE A 202 3.25 -5.75 -13.16
CA PHE A 202 3.70 -5.55 -11.79
C PHE A 202 5.06 -4.86 -11.72
N GLY A 203 5.33 -4.15 -10.66
CA GLY A 203 6.64 -3.56 -10.38
C GLY A 203 7.44 -4.39 -9.39
N ALA A 204 8.78 -4.28 -9.45
CA ALA A 204 9.68 -4.93 -8.52
C ALA A 204 10.78 -3.98 -8.01
N TRP A 205 11.37 -4.31 -6.85
CA TRP A 205 12.48 -3.55 -6.23
C TRP A 205 13.84 -3.80 -6.89
N ASP A 206 13.83 -4.18 -8.16
CA ASP A 206 14.98 -4.30 -9.05
C ASP A 206 15.04 -3.20 -10.13
N ARG A 207 14.25 -2.13 -9.96
CA ARG A 207 14.09 -0.99 -10.85
C ARG A 207 13.24 -1.26 -12.10
N GLN A 208 12.57 -2.40 -12.19
CA GLN A 208 11.79 -2.76 -13.37
C GLN A 208 10.29 -2.79 -13.09
N LEU A 209 9.53 -2.39 -14.10
CA LEU A 209 8.14 -2.75 -14.28
C LEU A 209 8.09 -3.87 -15.32
N TYR A 210 7.34 -4.91 -15.04
CA TYR A 210 7.23 -6.10 -15.87
C TYR A 210 5.84 -6.24 -16.45
N CYS A 211 5.76 -6.76 -17.66
CA CYS A 211 4.53 -7.29 -18.23
C CYS A 211 4.76 -8.74 -18.67
N LEU A 212 3.94 -9.63 -18.16
CA LEU A 212 3.96 -11.04 -18.52
C LEU A 212 2.67 -11.43 -19.21
N ASP A 213 2.76 -12.42 -20.10
CA ASP A 213 1.60 -13.19 -20.53
C ASP A 213 1.03 -13.94 -19.32
N ALA A 214 -0.20 -13.64 -18.94
CA ALA A 214 -0.80 -14.16 -17.70
C ALA A 214 -1.06 -15.67 -17.75
N ALA A 215 -1.24 -16.25 -18.95
CA ALA A 215 -1.49 -17.67 -19.12
C ALA A 215 -0.20 -18.50 -18.94
N THR A 216 0.91 -18.02 -19.51
CA THR A 216 2.17 -18.77 -19.61
C THR A 216 3.27 -18.29 -18.70
N GLY A 217 3.19 -17.08 -18.16
CA GLY A 217 4.26 -16.45 -17.38
C GLY A 217 5.43 -15.93 -18.23
N ARG A 218 5.33 -15.97 -19.57
CA ARG A 218 6.35 -15.44 -20.47
C ARG A 218 6.44 -13.93 -20.37
N CYS A 219 7.66 -13.38 -20.19
CA CYS A 219 7.86 -11.93 -20.21
C CYS A 219 7.62 -11.38 -21.61
N LEU A 220 6.74 -10.38 -21.70
CA LEU A 220 6.41 -9.66 -22.93
C LEU A 220 7.30 -8.43 -23.08
N TRP A 221 7.44 -7.66 -22.02
CA TRP A 221 8.30 -6.49 -21.99
C TRP A 221 8.70 -6.12 -20.55
N LYS A 222 9.74 -5.27 -20.45
CA LYS A 222 10.21 -4.62 -19.23
C LYS A 222 10.38 -3.13 -19.48
N TRP A 223 10.14 -2.35 -18.44
CA TRP A 223 10.38 -0.91 -18.46
C TRP A 223 11.07 -0.47 -17.17
N ASN A 224 11.93 0.54 -17.23
CA ASN A 224 12.47 1.23 -16.07
C ASN A 224 12.48 2.75 -16.31
N ASN A 225 12.57 3.52 -15.22
CA ASN A 225 12.53 4.98 -15.25
C ASN A 225 13.89 5.64 -15.60
N GLY A 226 14.92 4.86 -15.91
CA GLY A 226 16.26 5.36 -16.21
C GLY A 226 17.05 5.87 -15.00
N ARG A 227 16.51 5.74 -13.77
CA ARG A 227 17.17 6.20 -12.55
C ARG A 227 18.00 5.08 -11.92
N PRO A 228 19.24 5.38 -11.43
CA PRO A 228 20.14 4.34 -10.90
C PRO A 228 19.76 3.83 -9.51
N GLY A 229 18.99 4.57 -8.73
CA GLY A 229 18.68 4.22 -7.34
C GLY A 229 17.64 3.11 -7.19
N VAL A 230 17.92 2.08 -6.38
CA VAL A 230 16.97 1.00 -6.05
C VAL A 230 15.70 1.55 -5.38
N PHE A 231 15.83 2.58 -4.54
CA PHE A 231 14.69 3.22 -3.87
C PHE A 231 13.75 3.97 -4.82
N LEU A 232 14.13 4.15 -6.08
CA LEU A 232 13.27 4.71 -7.12
C LEU A 232 12.58 3.64 -7.97
N SER A 233 12.66 2.37 -7.53
CA SER A 233 12.04 1.23 -8.19
C SER A 233 10.51 1.28 -8.10
N PRO A 234 9.79 0.77 -9.10
CA PRO A 234 8.34 0.65 -9.06
C PRO A 234 7.83 -0.50 -8.16
N GLY A 235 8.62 -0.98 -7.21
CA GLY A 235 8.35 -2.18 -6.43
C GLY A 235 7.07 -2.17 -5.60
N HIS A 236 6.59 -1.00 -5.19
CA HIS A 236 5.35 -0.83 -4.43
C HIS A 236 4.19 -0.26 -5.28
N VAL A 237 4.41 -0.07 -6.57
CA VAL A 237 3.40 0.51 -7.46
C VAL A 237 2.24 -0.46 -7.67
N VAL A 238 1.02 0.07 -7.68
CA VAL A 238 -0.18 -0.62 -8.18
C VAL A 238 -0.48 -0.07 -9.57
N PRO A 239 -0.10 -0.76 -10.66
CA PRO A 239 -0.37 -0.28 -12.02
C PRO A 239 -1.88 -0.15 -12.26
N ARG A 240 -2.28 0.82 -13.09
CA ARG A 240 -3.65 0.95 -13.57
C ARG A 240 -3.66 0.79 -15.07
N ILE A 241 -4.64 0.06 -15.61
CA ILE A 241 -4.71 -0.25 -17.04
C ILE A 241 -6.04 0.25 -17.58
N ALA A 242 -6.01 1.08 -18.61
CA ALA A 242 -7.18 1.57 -19.30
C ALA A 242 -6.83 1.88 -20.76
N GLY A 243 -7.74 1.60 -21.68
CA GLY A 243 -7.61 1.97 -23.11
C GLY A 243 -6.32 1.46 -23.78
N GLY A 244 -5.79 0.28 -23.39
CA GLY A 244 -4.53 -0.24 -23.90
C GLY A 244 -3.28 0.46 -23.38
N LYS A 245 -3.40 1.26 -22.32
CA LYS A 245 -2.33 1.99 -21.68
C LYS A 245 -2.14 1.54 -20.22
N VAL A 246 -0.90 1.63 -19.71
CA VAL A 246 -0.53 1.37 -18.32
C VAL A 246 -0.13 2.68 -17.66
N PHE A 247 -0.74 3.01 -16.54
CA PHE A 247 -0.47 4.20 -15.75
C PHE A 247 0.17 3.82 -14.42
N ILE A 248 1.28 4.45 -14.07
CA ILE A 248 1.98 4.27 -12.80
C ILE A 248 2.47 5.59 -12.24
N VAL A 249 2.69 5.60 -10.93
CA VAL A 249 3.53 6.57 -10.23
C VAL A 249 4.57 5.79 -9.44
N ALA A 250 5.84 5.92 -9.80
CA ALA A 250 6.95 5.33 -9.06
C ALA A 250 7.53 6.34 -8.04
N PRO A 251 8.40 5.91 -7.10
CA PRO A 251 8.99 6.80 -6.09
C PRO A 251 9.80 7.99 -6.66
N ASP A 252 10.11 8.01 -7.95
CA ASP A 252 10.70 9.14 -8.66
C ASP A 252 9.73 10.29 -8.94
N ARG A 253 8.46 10.14 -8.47
CA ARG A 253 7.42 11.17 -8.43
C ARG A 253 6.89 11.64 -9.77
N ALA A 254 7.08 10.83 -10.80
CA ALA A 254 6.53 11.12 -12.12
C ALA A 254 5.33 10.21 -12.41
N VAL A 255 4.27 10.81 -12.92
CA VAL A 255 3.17 10.08 -13.56
C VAL A 255 3.69 9.57 -14.90
N THR A 256 3.56 8.28 -15.13
CA THR A 256 4.09 7.64 -16.33
C THR A 256 3.01 6.84 -17.03
N CYS A 257 2.89 7.02 -18.34
CA CYS A 257 1.99 6.26 -19.20
C CYS A 257 2.80 5.43 -20.20
N LEU A 258 2.50 4.15 -20.27
CA LEU A 258 3.12 3.19 -21.18
C LEU A 258 2.07 2.55 -22.08
N ASP A 259 2.46 2.14 -23.25
CA ASP A 259 1.68 1.27 -24.12
C ASP A 259 1.63 -0.15 -23.54
N LEU A 260 0.45 -0.70 -23.34
CA LEU A 260 0.27 -2.03 -22.71
C LEU A 260 0.82 -3.17 -23.57
N ALA A 261 0.80 -3.03 -24.90
CA ALA A 261 1.25 -4.10 -25.77
C ALA A 261 2.76 -4.21 -25.85
N THR A 262 3.46 -3.07 -25.82
CA THR A 262 4.90 -2.97 -26.14
C THR A 262 5.77 -2.52 -24.98
N GLY A 263 5.19 -1.92 -23.91
CA GLY A 263 5.94 -1.28 -22.83
C GLY A 263 6.60 0.04 -23.22
N ARG A 264 6.36 0.55 -24.44
CA ARG A 264 6.90 1.83 -24.88
C ARG A 264 6.30 2.95 -24.04
N GLN A 265 7.17 3.82 -23.50
CA GLN A 265 6.72 5.02 -22.80
C GLN A 265 6.05 5.97 -23.80
N LEU A 266 4.78 6.29 -23.55
CA LEU A 266 4.01 7.24 -24.34
C LEU A 266 4.30 8.66 -23.89
N TRP A 267 4.19 8.88 -22.58
CA TRP A 267 4.54 10.15 -21.96
C TRP A 267 4.93 9.95 -20.49
N ARG A 268 5.53 10.98 -19.92
CA ARG A 268 5.90 11.05 -18.52
C ARG A 268 5.88 12.50 -18.06
N ASP A 269 5.29 12.75 -16.90
CA ASP A 269 5.14 14.10 -16.34
C ASP A 269 5.51 14.12 -14.86
N ASN A 270 6.24 15.16 -14.45
CA ASN A 270 6.65 15.43 -13.07
C ASN A 270 6.35 16.87 -12.64
N SER A 271 5.46 17.56 -13.34
CA SER A 271 5.02 18.93 -13.01
C SER A 271 4.46 19.03 -11.59
N ARG A 272 3.81 17.93 -11.13
CA ARG A 272 3.44 17.73 -9.73
C ARG A 272 4.30 16.64 -9.10
N LYS A 273 4.61 16.78 -7.82
CA LYS A 273 5.34 15.76 -7.06
C LYS A 273 4.39 14.61 -6.70
N ALA A 274 4.12 13.73 -7.67
CA ALA A 274 3.16 12.64 -7.49
C ALA A 274 3.63 11.60 -6.45
N ARG A 275 2.66 10.96 -5.78
CA ARG A 275 2.89 9.81 -4.89
C ARG A 275 2.35 8.53 -5.50
N GLU A 276 2.84 7.39 -5.03
CA GLU A 276 2.50 6.03 -5.51
C GLU A 276 1.05 5.63 -5.22
N THR A 277 0.24 6.54 -4.68
CA THR A 277 -1.20 6.41 -4.59
C THR A 277 -1.80 6.45 -5.99
N THR A 278 -2.39 5.38 -6.43
CA THR A 278 -3.00 5.30 -7.76
C THR A 278 -4.45 4.83 -7.68
N GLY A 279 -5.31 5.41 -8.51
CA GLY A 279 -6.70 5.00 -8.69
C GLY A 279 -7.09 5.04 -10.16
N LEU A 280 -8.19 4.40 -10.51
CA LEU A 280 -8.78 4.42 -11.85
C LEU A 280 -10.28 4.59 -11.72
N GLY A 281 -10.88 5.48 -12.50
CA GLY A 281 -12.32 5.67 -12.58
C GLY A 281 -13.04 4.41 -13.03
N GLY A 282 -14.29 4.24 -12.62
CA GLY A 282 -15.08 3.04 -12.93
C GLY A 282 -15.30 2.85 -14.43
N ASP A 283 -15.30 3.93 -15.19
CA ASP A 283 -15.41 3.92 -16.67
C ASP A 283 -14.05 3.86 -17.38
N GLY A 284 -12.94 3.88 -16.61
CA GLY A 284 -11.58 3.85 -17.13
C GLY A 284 -11.10 5.16 -17.77
N ARG A 285 -11.88 6.25 -17.69
CA ARG A 285 -11.54 7.53 -18.36
C ARG A 285 -10.58 8.41 -17.60
N GLN A 286 -10.48 8.24 -16.29
CA GLN A 286 -9.61 9.05 -15.44
C GLN A 286 -8.70 8.18 -14.58
N PHE A 287 -7.43 8.54 -14.56
CA PHE A 287 -6.43 8.01 -13.64
C PHE A 287 -6.19 9.01 -12.52
N TYR A 288 -6.20 8.55 -11.27
CA TYR A 288 -6.05 9.38 -10.08
C TYR A 288 -4.73 9.13 -9.38
N TYR A 289 -4.13 10.19 -8.83
CA TYR A 289 -2.96 10.10 -7.95
C TYR A 289 -2.95 11.23 -6.92
N LYS A 290 -2.35 11.01 -5.76
CA LYS A 290 -2.06 12.07 -4.78
C LYS A 290 -0.75 12.76 -5.12
N THR A 291 -0.65 14.03 -4.72
CA THR A 291 0.61 14.79 -4.72
C THR A 291 1.24 14.82 -3.33
N MET A 292 2.51 15.21 -3.24
CA MET A 292 3.17 15.43 -1.95
C MET A 292 2.70 16.71 -1.24
N ASP A 293 1.95 17.56 -1.91
CA ASP A 293 1.39 18.77 -1.35
C ASP A 293 -0.04 18.53 -0.80
N GLY A 294 -0.48 17.25 -0.75
CA GLY A 294 -1.75 16.84 -0.17
C GLY A 294 -2.96 17.08 -1.06
N GLU A 295 -2.74 17.08 -2.37
CA GLU A 295 -3.78 17.21 -3.38
C GLU A 295 -4.13 15.84 -3.99
N LEU A 296 -5.33 15.71 -4.53
CA LEU A 296 -5.73 14.62 -5.42
C LEU A 296 -5.90 15.17 -6.83
N ALA A 297 -5.19 14.57 -7.79
CA ALA A 297 -5.24 14.97 -9.18
C ALA A 297 -5.80 13.85 -10.07
N ALA A 298 -6.44 14.23 -11.16
CA ALA A 298 -6.98 13.35 -12.18
C ALA A 298 -6.36 13.64 -13.54
N VAL A 299 -6.09 12.57 -14.29
CA VAL A 299 -5.52 12.62 -15.65
C VAL A 299 -6.44 11.86 -16.61
N ASP A 300 -6.66 12.44 -17.78
CA ASP A 300 -7.39 11.79 -18.85
C ASP A 300 -6.60 10.62 -19.44
N THR A 301 -7.14 9.41 -19.33
CA THR A 301 -6.50 8.18 -19.81
C THR A 301 -6.49 8.08 -21.34
N SER A 302 -7.39 8.77 -22.04
CA SER A 302 -7.48 8.74 -23.52
C SER A 302 -6.39 9.57 -24.18
N ALA A 303 -5.85 10.59 -23.49
CA ALA A 303 -4.92 11.55 -24.07
C ALA A 303 -3.57 10.91 -24.44
N ASP A 304 -2.96 11.39 -25.53
CA ASP A 304 -1.65 10.93 -26.03
C ASP A 304 -0.47 11.67 -25.36
N ALA A 305 -0.76 12.69 -24.54
CA ALA A 305 0.16 13.40 -23.68
C ALA A 305 -0.46 13.56 -22.29
N TYR A 306 0.34 13.93 -21.30
CA TYR A 306 -0.20 14.24 -19.97
C TYR A 306 -1.26 15.35 -20.07
N ARG A 307 -2.47 15.06 -19.60
CA ARG A 307 -3.57 16.00 -19.58
C ARG A 307 -4.31 15.89 -18.25
N GLU A 308 -4.00 16.80 -17.32
CA GLU A 308 -4.73 16.93 -16.08
C GLU A 308 -6.14 17.42 -16.35
N THR A 309 -7.15 16.78 -15.75
CA THR A 309 -8.55 17.19 -15.86
C THR A 309 -8.97 18.06 -14.70
N TRP A 310 -8.48 17.76 -13.50
CA TRP A 310 -8.67 18.56 -12.30
C TRP A 310 -7.60 18.20 -11.24
N CYS A 311 -7.45 19.10 -10.28
CA CYS A 311 -6.65 18.90 -9.08
C CYS A 311 -7.32 19.55 -7.89
N THR A 312 -7.54 18.82 -6.81
CA THR A 312 -8.26 19.23 -5.63
C THR A 312 -7.37 19.19 -4.40
N ASP A 313 -7.20 20.31 -3.72
CA ASP A 313 -6.52 20.38 -2.43
C ASP A 313 -7.39 19.72 -1.35
N LEU A 314 -6.82 18.73 -0.64
CA LEU A 314 -7.48 18.02 0.46
C LEU A 314 -7.29 18.70 1.82
N GLY A 315 -6.50 19.77 1.86
CA GLY A 315 -6.14 20.48 3.08
C GLY A 315 -5.15 19.72 3.97
N TRP A 316 -4.41 18.72 3.43
CA TRP A 316 -3.54 17.86 4.24
C TRP A 316 -2.10 18.36 4.33
N GLY A 317 -1.71 19.31 3.47
CA GLY A 317 -0.33 19.77 3.36
C GLY A 317 0.60 18.65 2.94
N TYR A 318 1.80 18.61 3.52
CA TYR A 318 2.83 17.62 3.15
C TYR A 318 2.35 16.17 3.37
N GLU A 319 2.31 15.41 2.28
CA GLU A 319 1.75 14.05 2.23
C GLU A 319 2.71 13.09 1.51
N TYR A 320 2.95 11.91 2.07
CA TYR A 320 3.82 10.89 1.46
C TYR A 320 3.26 9.47 1.56
N ASN A 321 2.04 9.30 2.08
CA ASN A 321 1.42 7.98 2.18
C ASN A 321 1.06 7.43 0.79
N SER A 322 1.38 6.17 0.54
CA SER A 322 1.17 5.47 -0.72
C SER A 322 -0.11 4.61 -0.74
N CYS A 323 -1.04 4.81 0.22
CA CYS A 323 -2.32 4.11 0.21
C CYS A 323 -3.02 4.26 -1.16
N PRO A 324 -3.33 3.16 -1.87
CA PRO A 324 -4.01 3.24 -3.15
C PRO A 324 -5.37 3.91 -3.04
N ALA A 325 -5.74 4.73 -4.03
CA ALA A 325 -7.07 5.29 -4.13
C ALA A 325 -8.09 4.21 -4.52
N CYS A 326 -9.28 4.29 -3.94
CA CYS A 326 -10.41 3.42 -4.27
C CYS A 326 -11.53 4.26 -4.89
N VAL A 327 -12.11 3.78 -5.97
CA VAL A 327 -13.25 4.45 -6.62
C VAL A 327 -14.49 3.59 -6.43
N ARG A 328 -15.57 4.23 -5.95
CA ARG A 328 -16.88 3.60 -5.74
C ARG A 328 -17.97 4.61 -6.06
N ASP A 329 -18.89 4.24 -6.93
CA ASP A 329 -20.10 5.02 -7.27
C ASP A 329 -19.79 6.48 -7.64
N GLY A 330 -18.76 6.70 -8.47
CA GLY A 330 -18.36 8.04 -8.92
C GLY A 330 -17.64 8.87 -7.86
N VAL A 331 -17.17 8.24 -6.76
CA VAL A 331 -16.43 8.89 -5.69
C VAL A 331 -15.08 8.22 -5.50
N VAL A 332 -14.03 9.03 -5.46
CA VAL A 332 -12.64 8.65 -5.21
C VAL A 332 -12.33 8.81 -3.73
N TYR A 333 -11.96 7.73 -3.07
CA TYR A 333 -11.57 7.71 -1.66
C TYR A 333 -10.06 7.60 -1.54
N VAL A 334 -9.47 8.44 -0.71
CA VAL A 334 -8.02 8.46 -0.44
C VAL A 334 -7.75 8.57 1.05
N ALA A 335 -6.64 7.99 1.50
CA ALA A 335 -6.19 8.09 2.88
C ALA A 335 -4.80 8.73 2.97
N GLY A 336 -4.57 9.47 4.06
CA GLY A 336 -3.35 10.20 4.33
C GLY A 336 -2.46 9.57 5.39
N ARG A 337 -1.31 10.20 5.63
CA ARG A 337 -0.27 9.72 6.56
C ARG A 337 -0.61 9.87 8.04
N LEU A 338 -1.52 10.76 8.38
CA LEU A 338 -1.93 11.09 9.76
C LEU A 338 -3.39 10.72 10.05
N GLY A 339 -3.91 9.69 9.38
CA GLY A 339 -5.26 9.20 9.60
C GLY A 339 -6.35 10.03 8.94
N GLN A 340 -5.98 10.87 7.98
CA GLN A 340 -6.95 11.58 7.15
C GLN A 340 -7.59 10.62 6.14
N VAL A 341 -8.86 10.85 5.83
CA VAL A 341 -9.59 10.22 4.74
C VAL A 341 -10.40 11.30 4.02
N ALA A 342 -10.36 11.30 2.71
CA ALA A 342 -11.19 12.19 1.91
C ALA A 342 -11.99 11.43 0.86
N ALA A 343 -13.15 11.99 0.51
CA ALA A 343 -13.98 11.56 -0.60
C ALA A 343 -14.13 12.73 -1.57
N VAL A 344 -13.77 12.47 -2.84
CA VAL A 344 -13.81 13.45 -3.92
C VAL A 344 -14.61 12.86 -5.07
N ARG A 345 -15.56 13.60 -5.64
CA ARG A 345 -16.25 13.15 -6.86
C ARG A 345 -15.29 13.04 -8.04
N GLU A 346 -15.64 12.23 -9.02
CA GLU A 346 -14.86 12.10 -10.25
C GLU A 346 -14.79 13.39 -11.08
N ASP A 347 -15.58 14.42 -10.74
CA ASP A 347 -15.48 15.78 -11.31
C ASP A 347 -14.52 16.71 -10.53
N GLY A 348 -13.88 16.23 -9.47
CA GLY A 348 -12.97 16.99 -8.62
C GLY A 348 -13.61 17.65 -7.41
N THR A 349 -14.92 17.54 -7.21
CA THR A 349 -15.61 18.16 -6.05
C THR A 349 -15.26 17.42 -4.76
N LEU A 350 -14.62 18.09 -3.80
CA LEU A 350 -14.38 17.58 -2.46
C LEU A 350 -15.72 17.46 -1.71
N LEU A 351 -16.12 16.23 -1.37
CA LEU A 351 -17.34 15.97 -0.62
C LEU A 351 -17.12 16.14 0.89
N TRP A 352 -16.03 15.55 1.38
CA TRP A 352 -15.60 15.64 2.77
C TRP A 352 -14.13 15.22 2.92
N SER A 353 -13.50 15.74 3.96
CA SER A 353 -12.18 15.33 4.44
C SER A 353 -12.27 15.25 5.96
N VAL A 354 -11.95 14.11 6.53
CA VAL A 354 -12.07 13.81 7.96
C VAL A 354 -10.80 13.21 8.50
N LYS A 355 -10.61 13.25 9.81
CA LYS A 355 -9.52 12.59 10.53
C LYS A 355 -10.06 11.44 11.37
N CYS A 356 -9.50 10.23 11.19
CA CYS A 356 -9.92 9.02 11.90
C CYS A 356 -8.98 8.68 13.06
N CYS A 357 -7.68 8.92 12.87
CA CYS A 357 -6.63 8.46 13.78
C CYS A 357 -5.34 9.26 13.57
N ASN A 358 -4.19 8.77 14.06
CA ASN A 358 -2.90 9.47 13.95
C ASN A 358 -1.85 8.66 13.14
N SER A 359 -2.26 7.70 12.35
CA SER A 359 -1.36 6.85 11.59
C SER A 359 -1.76 6.75 10.11
N ALA A 360 -0.84 6.26 9.29
CA ALA A 360 -1.04 6.12 7.86
C ALA A 360 -2.14 5.11 7.52
N GLY A 361 -2.97 5.44 6.52
CA GLY A 361 -3.88 4.48 5.90
C GLY A 361 -3.11 3.47 5.03
N ASN A 362 -3.53 2.21 5.03
CA ASN A 362 -2.82 1.15 4.31
C ASN A 362 -3.47 0.83 2.95
N ASP A 363 -4.74 0.49 2.95
CA ASP A 363 -5.48 0.13 1.73
C ASP A 363 -6.99 0.26 1.94
N PHE A 364 -7.71 0.51 0.86
CA PHE A 364 -9.16 0.41 0.79
C PHE A 364 -9.58 -0.90 0.14
N ARG A 365 -10.59 -1.54 0.71
CA ARG A 365 -11.19 -2.75 0.13
C ARG A 365 -12.70 -2.63 0.09
N GLN A 366 -13.27 -2.86 -1.08
CA GLN A 366 -14.71 -2.93 -1.24
C GLN A 366 -15.21 -4.30 -0.82
N ALA A 367 -16.21 -4.33 0.04
CA ALA A 367 -16.92 -5.54 0.43
C ALA A 367 -18.06 -5.86 -0.57
N PRO A 368 -18.57 -7.11 -0.58
CA PRO A 368 -19.68 -7.49 -1.46
C PRO A 368 -20.97 -6.68 -1.27
N ASP A 369 -21.18 -6.11 -0.09
CA ASP A 369 -22.33 -5.23 0.22
C ASP A 369 -22.15 -3.79 -0.30
N GLY A 370 -21.03 -3.50 -0.98
CA GLY A 370 -20.69 -2.19 -1.50
C GLY A 370 -19.93 -1.29 -0.52
N SER A 371 -19.90 -1.59 0.77
CA SER A 371 -19.16 -0.80 1.75
C SER A 371 -17.65 -0.84 1.50
N LEU A 372 -16.93 0.22 1.90
CA LEU A 372 -15.47 0.25 1.86
C LEU A 372 -14.89 0.04 3.25
N TRP A 373 -13.82 -0.73 3.31
CA TRP A 373 -13.03 -0.95 4.50
C TRP A 373 -11.67 -0.29 4.33
N VAL A 374 -11.23 0.43 5.36
CA VAL A 374 -9.90 1.02 5.40
C VAL A 374 -9.21 0.64 6.70
N THR A 375 -7.95 0.29 6.60
CA THR A 375 -7.08 -0.08 7.74
C THR A 375 -6.02 0.99 7.94
N PHE A 376 -5.62 1.17 9.19
CA PHE A 376 -4.58 2.12 9.59
C PHE A 376 -3.46 1.43 10.35
N ALA A 377 -2.23 1.95 10.22
CA ALA A 377 -1.03 1.33 10.77
C ALA A 377 -1.08 1.13 12.30
N GLU A 378 -1.79 1.97 13.05
CA GLU A 378 -1.99 1.80 14.50
C GLU A 378 -2.99 0.67 14.87
N GLY A 379 -3.44 -0.10 13.89
CA GLY A 379 -4.33 -1.24 14.11
C GLY A 379 -5.83 -0.91 14.08
N LYS A 380 -6.21 0.32 13.73
CA LYS A 380 -7.62 0.70 13.60
C LYS A 380 -8.19 0.32 12.25
N LEU A 381 -9.41 -0.17 12.26
CA LEU A 381 -10.20 -0.52 11.08
C LEU A 381 -11.51 0.26 11.08
N PHE A 382 -11.80 0.85 9.93
CA PHE A 382 -13.02 1.63 9.72
C PHE A 382 -13.80 1.12 8.50
N ARG A 383 -15.10 1.37 8.52
CA ARG A 383 -16.03 1.10 7.44
C ARG A 383 -16.63 2.42 6.93
N ILE A 384 -16.74 2.56 5.63
CA ILE A 384 -17.51 3.62 4.94
C ILE A 384 -18.73 2.90 4.34
N PRO A 385 -19.94 3.18 4.85
CA PRO A 385 -21.16 2.51 4.43
C PRO A 385 -21.47 2.64 2.94
#